data_bfb649ac5afdfb46fa09f3ad7f2fa49e
#
_entry.id   bfb649ac5afdfb46fa09f3ad7f2fa49e
#
_cell.length_a   1.000
_cell.length_b   1.000
_cell.length_c   1.000
_cell.angle_alpha   90.00
_cell.angle_beta   90.00
_cell.angle_gamma   90.00
#
_symmetry.space_group_name_H-M   'P 1'
#
loop_
_entity.id
_entity.type
_entity.pdbx_description
1 polymer ?
#
loop_
_entity_poly.entity_id
_entity_poly.type
_entity_poly.pdbx_seq_one_letter_code
_entity_poly.pdbx_strand_id
1 'polypeptide(L)'
;MFARIQTLHQPADKLDELTNVVRKQLPAAHELPGFKAFYYLTDRDNEKALVISLWDAEEDLRQLETHTALRERTEAEAGIESPPSDIFEVTLQAP
;
A
#
# COMPACT_ATOMS: atom_id res chain seq x y z
N MET A 1 -0.79 -9.87 -13.82
CA MET A 1 -0.93 -8.78 -12.86
C MET A 1 -0.90 -9.34 -11.44
N PHE A 2 -0.24 -8.63 -10.56
CA PHE A 2 -0.06 -9.05 -9.16
C PHE A 2 -0.55 -7.96 -8.22
N ALA A 3 -1.06 -8.38 -7.06
CA ALA A 3 -1.53 -7.50 -6.01
C ALA A 3 -0.65 -7.63 -4.77
N ARG A 4 -0.31 -6.50 -4.16
CA ARG A 4 0.36 -6.41 -2.87
C ARG A 4 -0.65 -5.86 -1.89
N ILE A 5 -0.89 -6.59 -0.81
CA ILE A 5 -1.91 -6.23 0.17
C ILE A 5 -1.27 -6.14 1.56
N GLN A 6 -1.50 -5.02 2.23
CA GLN A 6 -1.11 -4.85 3.63
C GLN A 6 -2.37 -4.59 4.45
N THR A 7 -2.43 -5.18 5.65
CA THR A 7 -3.52 -4.95 6.58
C THR A 7 -3.04 -4.10 7.75
N LEU A 8 -3.75 -3.02 8.02
CA LEU A 8 -3.46 -2.12 9.13
C LEU A 8 -4.52 -2.30 10.22
N HIS A 9 -4.08 -2.27 11.47
CA HIS A 9 -4.96 -2.26 12.64
C HIS A 9 -4.65 -1.00 13.45
N GLN A 10 -5.42 0.06 13.21
CA GLN A 10 -5.20 1.36 13.81
C GLN A 10 -6.54 2.02 14.18
N PRO A 11 -6.58 2.86 15.22
CA PRO A 11 -7.77 3.63 15.54
C PRO A 11 -8.24 4.50 14.38
N ALA A 12 -9.54 4.84 14.37
CA ALA A 12 -10.13 5.63 13.29
C ALA A 12 -9.39 6.94 13.03
N ASP A 13 -8.99 7.65 14.09
CA ASP A 13 -8.25 8.91 13.97
C ASP A 13 -6.92 8.71 13.26
N LYS A 14 -6.23 7.62 13.55
CA LYS A 14 -4.96 7.29 12.90
C LYS A 14 -5.18 6.91 11.45
N LEU A 15 -6.26 6.18 11.13
CA LEU A 15 -6.61 5.85 9.75
C LEU A 15 -6.85 7.11 8.92
N ASP A 16 -7.51 8.12 9.48
CA ASP A 16 -7.75 9.39 8.81
C ASP A 16 -6.43 10.14 8.56
N GLU A 17 -5.54 10.14 9.54
CA GLU A 17 -4.20 10.72 9.40
C GLU A 17 -3.41 10.01 8.29
N LEU A 18 -3.47 8.67 8.25
CA LEU A 18 -2.78 7.88 7.25
C LEU A 18 -3.31 8.13 5.83
N THR A 19 -4.57 8.52 5.68
CA THR A 19 -5.13 8.92 4.38
C THR A 19 -4.28 10.03 3.76
N ASN A 20 -3.89 11.02 4.54
CA ASN A 20 -3.07 12.14 4.06
C ASN A 20 -1.65 11.69 3.73
N VAL A 21 -1.07 10.80 4.54
CA VAL A 21 0.26 10.23 4.27
C VAL A 21 0.26 9.47 2.95
N VAL A 22 -0.72 8.61 2.74
CA VAL A 22 -0.88 7.83 1.51
C VAL A 22 -1.02 8.76 0.31
N ARG A 23 -1.84 9.79 0.43
CA ARG A 23 -2.06 10.75 -0.65
C ARG A 23 -0.76 11.42 -1.09
N LYS A 24 0.13 11.74 -0.16
CA LYS A 24 1.44 12.32 -0.44
C LYS A 24 2.39 11.34 -1.13
N GLN A 25 2.22 10.03 -0.90
CA GLN A 25 3.07 8.98 -1.46
C GLN A 25 2.70 8.60 -2.89
N LEU A 26 1.45 8.82 -3.29
CA LEU A 26 0.95 8.38 -4.59
C LEU A 26 1.73 8.90 -5.80
N PRO A 27 2.15 10.18 -5.87
CA PRO A 27 2.94 10.65 -7.01
C PRO A 27 4.23 9.86 -7.21
N ALA A 28 4.93 9.52 -6.12
CA ALA A 28 6.16 8.71 -6.19
C ALA A 28 5.86 7.28 -6.64
N ALA A 29 4.75 6.70 -6.16
CA ALA A 29 4.34 5.37 -6.56
C ALA A 29 4.02 5.29 -8.06
N HIS A 30 3.38 6.31 -8.60
CA HIS A 30 3.05 6.37 -10.03
C HIS A 30 4.27 6.34 -10.95
N GLU A 31 5.43 6.74 -10.46
CA GLU A 31 6.67 6.72 -11.22
C GLU A 31 7.36 5.36 -11.24
N LEU A 32 6.92 4.43 -10.40
CA LEU A 32 7.53 3.11 -10.32
C LEU A 32 7.12 2.23 -11.51
N PRO A 33 8.07 1.46 -12.06
CA PRO A 33 7.76 0.57 -13.19
C PRO A 33 6.67 -0.45 -12.83
N GLY A 34 5.74 -0.64 -13.76
CA GLY A 34 4.70 -1.66 -13.62
C GLY A 34 3.54 -1.31 -12.70
N PHE A 35 3.54 -0.13 -12.09
CA PHE A 35 2.44 0.32 -11.25
C PHE A 35 1.15 0.45 -12.06
N LYS A 36 0.04 -0.14 -11.57
CA LYS A 36 -1.26 -0.12 -12.26
C LYS A 36 -2.35 0.61 -11.50
N ALA A 37 -2.49 0.35 -10.20
CA ALA A 37 -3.57 0.94 -9.41
C ALA A 37 -3.22 0.89 -7.93
N PHE A 38 -3.90 1.72 -7.16
CA PHE A 38 -3.73 1.79 -5.72
C PHE A 38 -5.10 2.02 -5.08
N TYR A 39 -5.36 1.28 -3.99
CA TYR A 39 -6.56 1.46 -3.18
C TYR A 39 -6.18 1.51 -1.71
N TYR A 40 -6.75 2.47 -1.00
CA TYR A 40 -6.69 2.54 0.45
C TYR A 40 -8.12 2.41 0.96
N LEU A 41 -8.42 1.28 1.57
CA LEU A 41 -9.75 0.92 2.05
C LEU A 41 -9.77 1.00 3.56
N THR A 42 -10.75 1.68 4.13
CA THR A 42 -10.85 1.82 5.58
C THR A 42 -12.15 1.24 6.11
N ASP A 43 -12.05 0.58 7.27
CA ASP A 43 -13.18 0.16 8.08
C ASP A 43 -13.00 0.80 9.44
N ARG A 44 -13.53 2.01 9.60
CA ARG A 44 -13.32 2.83 10.78
C ARG A 44 -13.94 2.21 12.03
N ASP A 45 -15.08 1.56 11.89
CA ASP A 45 -15.79 0.95 13.01
C ASP A 45 -15.02 -0.22 13.60
N ASN A 46 -14.29 -0.98 12.77
CA ASN A 46 -13.48 -2.10 13.19
C ASN A 46 -12.00 -1.76 13.33
N GLU A 47 -11.65 -0.48 13.19
CA GLU A 47 -10.28 0.03 13.36
C GLU A 47 -9.26 -0.70 12.50
N LYS A 48 -9.58 -0.89 11.21
CA LYS A 48 -8.66 -1.53 10.27
C LYS A 48 -8.72 -0.90 8.90
N ALA A 49 -7.67 -1.14 8.11
CA ALA A 49 -7.59 -0.71 6.73
C ALA A 49 -6.82 -1.72 5.89
N LEU A 50 -7.06 -1.71 4.60
CA LEU A 50 -6.29 -2.45 3.62
C LEU A 50 -5.60 -1.47 2.68
N VAL A 51 -4.32 -1.72 2.42
CA VAL A 51 -3.55 -0.99 1.42
C VAL A 51 -3.29 -1.96 0.28
N ILE A 52 -3.85 -1.68 -0.89
CA ILE A 52 -3.78 -2.56 -2.04
C ILE A 52 -3.08 -1.83 -3.19
N SER A 53 -2.05 -2.43 -3.75
CA SER A 53 -1.41 -1.94 -4.98
C SER A 53 -1.39 -3.04 -6.03
N LEU A 54 -1.63 -2.66 -7.28
CA LEU A 54 -1.65 -3.58 -8.42
C LEU A 54 -0.47 -3.28 -9.34
N TRP A 55 0.15 -4.34 -9.85
CA TRP A 55 1.39 -4.28 -10.62
C TRP A 55 1.33 -5.22 -11.81
N ASP A 56 2.03 -4.86 -12.89
CA ASP A 56 2.10 -5.69 -14.10
C ASP A 56 2.75 -7.05 -13.84
N ALA A 57 3.89 -7.04 -13.15
CA ALA A 57 4.68 -8.25 -12.90
C ALA A 57 5.09 -8.34 -11.44
N GLU A 58 5.34 -9.56 -10.98
CA GLU A 58 5.79 -9.81 -9.61
C GLU A 58 7.12 -9.10 -9.30
N GLU A 59 8.02 -9.05 -10.28
CA GLU A 59 9.31 -8.37 -10.10
C GLU A 59 9.17 -6.87 -9.84
N ASP A 60 8.18 -6.20 -10.41
CA ASP A 60 7.91 -4.79 -10.17
C ASP A 60 7.51 -4.55 -8.71
N LEU A 61 6.67 -5.43 -8.21
CA LEU A 61 6.21 -5.44 -6.84
C LEU A 61 7.37 -5.67 -5.85
N ARG A 62 8.28 -6.59 -6.20
CA ARG A 62 9.44 -6.91 -5.36
C ARG A 62 10.43 -5.77 -5.28
N GLN A 63 10.53 -4.93 -6.30
CA GLN A 63 11.34 -3.72 -6.25
C GLN A 63 10.88 -2.80 -5.12
N LEU A 64 9.56 -2.65 -4.94
CA LEU A 64 9.00 -1.87 -3.84
C LEU A 64 9.37 -2.46 -2.48
N GLU A 65 9.31 -3.78 -2.36
CA GLU A 65 9.66 -4.50 -1.13
C GLU A 65 11.12 -4.27 -0.74
N THR A 66 12.01 -4.16 -1.72
CA THR A 66 13.45 -3.98 -1.48
C THR A 66 13.88 -2.52 -1.40
N HIS A 67 12.98 -1.57 -1.64
CA HIS A 67 13.29 -0.14 -1.64
C HIS A 67 13.30 0.41 -0.21
N THR A 68 14.39 0.16 0.50
CA THR A 68 14.54 0.47 1.92
C THR A 68 14.35 1.95 2.24
N ALA A 69 14.94 2.83 1.44
CA ALA A 69 14.83 4.28 1.66
C ALA A 69 13.38 4.78 1.59
N LEU A 70 12.61 4.30 0.61
CA LEU A 70 11.19 4.66 0.48
C LEU A 70 10.38 4.12 1.67
N ARG A 71 10.67 2.88 2.07
CA ARG A 71 10.00 2.25 3.21
C ARG A 71 10.26 3.02 4.50
N GLU A 72 11.51 3.35 4.79
CA GLU A 72 11.88 4.11 5.99
C GLU A 72 11.21 5.48 6.02
N ARG A 73 11.19 6.18 4.89
CA ARG A 73 10.53 7.47 4.75
C ARG A 73 9.03 7.37 5.02
N THR A 74 8.38 6.35 4.45
CA THR A 74 6.95 6.13 4.65
C THR A 74 6.64 5.83 6.11
N GLU A 75 7.44 4.98 6.77
CA GLU A 75 7.27 4.66 8.17
C GLU A 75 7.45 5.90 9.06
N ALA A 76 8.43 6.74 8.73
CA ALA A 76 8.68 7.98 9.49
C ALA A 76 7.50 8.95 9.37
N GLU A 77 6.95 9.14 8.18
CA GLU A 77 5.80 10.02 7.97
C GLU A 77 4.52 9.46 8.59
N ALA A 78 4.32 8.16 8.50
CA ALA A 78 3.14 7.49 9.05
C ALA A 78 3.18 7.36 10.57
N GLY A 79 4.38 7.31 11.17
CA GLY A 79 4.56 7.07 12.60
C GLY A 79 4.24 5.65 13.01
N ILE A 80 4.26 4.70 12.09
CA ILE A 80 4.06 3.27 12.35
C ILE A 80 5.03 2.46 11.48
N GLU A 81 5.28 1.22 11.90
CA GLU A 81 6.03 0.28 11.06
C GLU A 81 5.16 -0.20 9.90
N SER A 82 5.79 -0.44 8.75
CA SER A 82 5.09 -1.06 7.63
C SER A 82 4.67 -2.48 8.00
N PRO A 83 3.39 -2.83 7.90
CA PRO A 83 2.96 -4.18 8.17
C PRO A 83 3.46 -5.15 7.09
N PRO A 84 3.50 -6.46 7.38
CA PRO A 84 3.84 -7.46 6.36
C PRO A 84 2.92 -7.36 5.17
N SER A 85 3.46 -7.70 4.00
CA SER A 85 2.70 -7.71 2.75
C SER A 85 2.33 -9.13 2.36
N ASP A 86 1.11 -9.29 1.87
CA ASP A 86 0.67 -10.50 1.19
C ASP A 86 0.67 -10.23 -0.30
N ILE A 87 1.19 -11.18 -1.08
CA ILE A 87 1.30 -11.05 -2.53
C ILE A 87 0.42 -12.10 -3.19
N PHE A 88 -0.46 -11.65 -4.10
CA PHE A 88 -1.36 -12.53 -4.84
C PHE A 88 -1.26 -12.28 -6.33
N GLU A 89 -1.37 -13.33 -7.11
CA GLU A 89 -1.59 -13.19 -8.55
C GLU A 89 -3.06 -12.88 -8.80
N VAL A 90 -3.32 -11.88 -9.67
CA VAL A 90 -4.69 -11.56 -10.06
C VAL A 90 -5.13 -12.60 -11.09
N THR A 91 -5.96 -13.53 -10.66
CA THR A 91 -6.43 -14.63 -11.49
C THR A 91 -7.61 -14.24 -12.36
N LEU A 92 -8.46 -13.35 -11.86
CA LEU A 92 -9.66 -12.91 -12.56
C LEU A 92 -9.94 -11.46 -12.21
N GLN A 93 -10.24 -10.66 -13.21
CA GLN A 93 -10.62 -9.28 -13.05
C GLN A 93 -11.80 -8.97 -13.94
N ALA A 94 -12.79 -8.27 -13.40
CA ALA A 94 -13.97 -7.82 -14.13
C ALA A 94 -14.26 -6.35 -13.77
N PRO A 95 -14.89 -5.59 -14.69
CA PRO A 95 -15.30 -4.21 -14.38
C PRO A 95 -16.37 -4.16 -13.31
#